data_bf7d949f2852e0848a510d9cb96db81d
#
_entry.id   bf7d949f2852e0848a510d9cb96db81d
#
_cell.length_a   1.000
_cell.length_b   1.000
_cell.length_c   1.000
_cell.angle_alpha   90.00
_cell.angle_beta   90.00
_cell.angle_gamma   90.00
#
_symmetry.space_group_name_H-M   'P 1'
#
loop_
_entity.id
_entity.type
_entity.pdbx_description
1 polymer ?
#
loop_
_entity_poly.entity_id
_entity_poly.type
_entity_poly.pdbx_seq_one_letter_code
_entity_poly.pdbx_strand_id
1 'polypeptide(L)'
;MAASPALRPLAQPARRLLRTYATSIPAKVHHQVVIVGAGTAGLTAAAQLQRSAGLGKKDIAILDPAQTHHYQPGWTLVGSGLRSLDDVQRPLSHIIPDGVKHYPLRVFTFDPENNAVKTSEGVDVTYDYLIAAPGLETNFAGVSGLPEALQDPASQVSSIYSDRTVEQVWRNIQAFKKGRAIFTQPAGIIKCAGAPQKIMWMALSQWKREGVRDDIDITFATGAPAMFAVPKYSQALEALRKERSVHGLFQHNLIAVDAKKKVATFKNLAEGAKGASVQKEFDFLHVVPPQKPWDWVAKSKIAGSDGWVDVDKSTTQHTKYKNIFSIGDGSSLPNSKTAAAISAQVPVMVDNLLALMAGKELKAVYDGYASCPLLTGHNELMLCEFKYGGVPQETFADIFGGQESPNAAYYYLKKNIFPWVYWNLFVKGAWYGPNHIIRPQTTPSQA
;
A
#
# COMPACT_ATOMS: atom_id res chain seq x y z
N MET A 1 -18.51 -36.25 4.16
CA MET A 1 -18.13 -35.35 5.27
C MET A 1 -16.61 -35.28 5.33
N ALA A 2 -16.00 -34.31 4.70
CA ALA A 2 -14.56 -34.09 4.75
C ALA A 2 -14.31 -32.92 5.73
N ALA A 3 -13.59 -33.20 6.79
CA ALA A 3 -13.23 -32.22 7.83
C ALA A 3 -12.32 -31.14 7.25
N SER A 4 -12.74 -29.89 7.39
CA SER A 4 -11.95 -28.70 7.05
C SER A 4 -10.70 -28.63 7.96
N PRO A 5 -9.49 -28.38 7.43
CA PRO A 5 -8.32 -28.26 8.26
C PRO A 5 -8.39 -26.95 9.07
N ALA A 6 -8.44 -27.09 10.38
CA ALA A 6 -8.32 -25.98 11.32
C ALA A 6 -6.98 -25.24 11.05
N LEU A 7 -7.06 -23.91 10.91
CA LEU A 7 -5.91 -23.02 10.82
C LEU A 7 -5.06 -23.17 12.09
N ARG A 8 -3.98 -23.91 12.00
CA ARG A 8 -2.97 -23.99 13.06
C ARG A 8 -2.29 -22.63 13.22
N PRO A 9 -2.08 -22.16 14.44
CA PRO A 9 -1.26 -20.98 14.66
C PRO A 9 0.18 -21.27 14.20
N LEU A 10 0.67 -20.55 13.20
CA LEU A 10 2.03 -20.60 12.65
C LEU A 10 3.07 -20.06 13.65
N ALA A 11 3.07 -20.55 14.88
CA ALA A 11 3.85 -19.89 15.93
C ALA A 11 5.16 -20.62 16.30
N GLN A 12 5.37 -21.90 15.97
CA GLN A 12 6.53 -22.60 16.53
C GLN A 12 7.72 -22.88 15.59
N PRO A 13 7.60 -23.34 14.36
CA PRO A 13 8.79 -23.62 13.55
C PRO A 13 9.48 -22.35 13.06
N ALA A 14 8.75 -21.29 12.65
CA ALA A 14 9.35 -20.06 12.19
C ALA A 14 10.08 -19.28 13.31
N ARG A 15 9.53 -19.27 14.53
CA ARG A 15 10.20 -18.67 15.70
C ARG A 15 11.49 -19.42 16.08
N ARG A 16 11.53 -20.73 15.91
CA ARG A 16 12.72 -21.55 16.24
C ARG A 16 13.82 -21.33 15.19
N LEU A 17 13.49 -21.28 13.90
CA LEU A 17 14.43 -20.97 12.82
C LEU A 17 14.99 -19.55 12.93
N LEU A 18 14.14 -18.54 13.21
CA LEU A 18 14.58 -17.16 13.41
C LEU A 18 15.51 -17.02 14.63
N ARG A 19 15.23 -17.71 15.75
CA ARG A 19 16.12 -17.73 16.91
C ARG A 19 17.46 -18.37 16.59
N THR A 20 17.49 -19.49 15.86
CA THR A 20 18.73 -20.19 15.49
C THR A 20 19.57 -19.31 14.55
N TYR A 21 18.93 -18.60 13.61
CA TYR A 21 19.61 -17.67 12.72
C TYR A 21 20.19 -16.47 13.48
N ALA A 22 19.41 -15.88 14.38
CA ALA A 22 19.85 -14.72 15.19
C ALA A 22 21.06 -15.06 16.08
N THR A 23 21.17 -16.27 16.61
CA THR A 23 22.33 -16.71 17.42
C THR A 23 23.63 -16.85 16.62
N SER A 24 23.57 -16.92 15.29
CA SER A 24 24.73 -16.95 14.40
C SER A 24 25.19 -15.54 13.96
N ILE A 25 24.43 -14.50 14.27
CA ILE A 25 24.77 -13.10 13.96
C ILE A 25 25.44 -12.49 15.19
N PRO A 26 26.57 -11.77 15.05
CA PRO A 26 27.14 -11.01 16.16
C PRO A 26 26.12 -10.07 16.79
N ALA A 27 26.21 -9.85 18.10
CA ALA A 27 25.31 -8.94 18.84
C ALA A 27 25.32 -7.50 18.30
N LYS A 28 26.40 -7.13 17.62
CA LYS A 28 26.53 -5.85 16.92
C LYS A 28 27.17 -6.06 15.55
N VAL A 29 26.52 -5.49 14.51
CA VAL A 29 27.03 -5.47 13.14
C VAL A 29 26.93 -4.04 12.59
N HIS A 30 27.75 -3.72 11.58
CA HIS A 30 27.76 -2.41 10.95
C HIS A 30 27.61 -2.54 9.44
N HIS A 31 26.85 -1.62 8.83
CA HIS A 31 26.73 -1.47 7.39
C HIS A 31 26.72 0.02 7.02
N GLN A 32 27.25 0.36 5.86
CA GLN A 32 27.21 1.74 5.36
C GLN A 32 25.75 2.20 5.17
N VAL A 33 24.91 1.40 4.54
CA VAL A 33 23.48 1.68 4.36
C VAL A 33 22.65 0.58 4.97
N VAL A 34 21.80 0.94 5.91
CA VAL A 34 20.79 0.05 6.49
C VAL A 34 19.41 0.44 5.97
N ILE A 35 18.65 -0.53 5.49
CA ILE A 35 17.28 -0.37 5.03
C ILE A 35 16.35 -1.17 5.95
N VAL A 36 15.38 -0.51 6.55
CA VAL A 36 14.35 -1.16 7.38
C VAL A 36 13.08 -1.34 6.56
N GLY A 37 12.77 -2.60 6.28
CA GLY A 37 11.64 -3.02 5.45
C GLY A 37 12.04 -3.46 4.04
N ALA A 38 11.65 -4.69 3.66
CA ALA A 38 11.83 -5.28 2.32
C ALA A 38 10.54 -5.24 1.50
N GLY A 39 9.70 -4.23 1.73
CA GLY A 39 8.56 -3.91 0.86
C GLY A 39 9.02 -3.32 -0.47
N THR A 40 8.06 -2.85 -1.28
CA THR A 40 8.34 -2.20 -2.58
C THR A 40 9.41 -1.12 -2.47
N ALA A 41 9.30 -0.24 -1.46
CA ALA A 41 10.19 0.89 -1.28
C ALA A 41 11.63 0.44 -0.95
N GLY A 42 11.80 -0.42 0.05
CA GLY A 42 13.14 -0.85 0.47
C GLY A 42 13.87 -1.70 -0.58
N LEU A 43 13.18 -2.63 -1.24
CA LEU A 43 13.78 -3.43 -2.32
C LEU A 43 14.19 -2.57 -3.50
N THR A 44 13.32 -1.64 -3.93
CA THR A 44 13.64 -0.74 -5.05
C THR A 44 14.80 0.19 -4.70
N ALA A 45 14.84 0.71 -3.47
CA ALA A 45 15.95 1.53 -2.98
C ALA A 45 17.28 0.76 -3.01
N ALA A 46 17.29 -0.47 -2.46
CA ALA A 46 18.48 -1.33 -2.49
C ALA A 46 18.95 -1.60 -3.91
N ALA A 47 18.02 -1.93 -4.81
CA ALA A 47 18.33 -2.22 -6.21
C ALA A 47 18.86 -0.98 -6.96
N GLN A 48 18.28 0.20 -6.76
CA GLN A 48 18.79 1.42 -7.38
C GLN A 48 20.16 1.85 -6.82
N LEU A 49 20.36 1.71 -5.52
CA LEU A 49 21.68 1.95 -4.92
C LEU A 49 22.76 1.01 -5.49
N GLN A 50 22.44 -0.27 -5.63
CA GLN A 50 23.34 -1.26 -6.24
C GLN A 50 23.68 -0.93 -7.71
N ARG A 51 22.75 -0.35 -8.44
CA ARG A 51 22.95 0.09 -9.84
C ARG A 51 23.71 1.40 -9.95
N SER A 52 23.80 2.16 -8.88
CA SER A 52 24.51 3.44 -8.86
C SER A 52 26.00 3.21 -8.62
N ALA A 53 26.86 3.93 -9.35
CA ALA A 53 28.31 3.85 -9.14
C ALA A 53 28.68 4.37 -7.74
N GLY A 54 29.58 3.67 -7.05
CA GLY A 54 30.23 4.16 -5.82
C GLY A 54 29.90 3.41 -4.54
N LEU A 55 28.91 2.52 -4.50
CA LEU A 55 28.69 1.62 -3.36
C LEU A 55 29.26 0.24 -3.68
N GLY A 56 30.11 -0.28 -2.82
CA GLY A 56 30.59 -1.66 -2.90
C GLY A 56 29.45 -2.64 -2.63
N LYS A 57 29.51 -3.85 -3.24
CA LYS A 57 28.45 -4.87 -3.12
C LYS A 57 28.13 -5.33 -1.68
N LYS A 58 28.91 -4.91 -0.68
CA LYS A 58 28.81 -5.39 0.72
C LYS A 58 28.24 -4.37 1.68
N ASP A 59 27.96 -3.14 1.22
CA ASP A 59 27.69 -2.01 2.13
C ASP A 59 26.20 -1.79 2.40
N ILE A 60 25.32 -2.61 1.84
CA ILE A 60 23.87 -2.47 2.01
C ILE A 60 23.31 -3.67 2.77
N ALA A 61 22.54 -3.39 3.83
CA ALA A 61 21.76 -4.39 4.55
C ALA A 61 20.27 -4.06 4.55
N ILE A 62 19.43 -5.05 4.42
CA ILE A 62 17.97 -4.97 4.59
C ILE A 62 17.55 -5.78 5.80
N LEU A 63 16.72 -5.20 6.67
CA LEU A 63 16.10 -5.87 7.80
C LEU A 63 14.60 -6.01 7.54
N ASP A 64 14.12 -7.25 7.42
CA ASP A 64 12.70 -7.58 7.30
C ASP A 64 12.46 -9.05 7.67
N PRO A 65 11.55 -9.38 8.59
CA PRO A 65 11.25 -10.76 8.99
C PRO A 65 10.38 -11.52 7.97
N ALA A 66 9.85 -10.83 6.94
CA ALA A 66 8.98 -11.46 5.95
C ALA A 66 9.74 -12.50 5.11
N GLN A 67 9.05 -13.60 4.78
CA GLN A 67 9.57 -14.65 3.89
C GLN A 67 9.04 -14.47 2.46
N THR A 68 7.91 -13.78 2.33
CA THR A 68 7.21 -13.56 1.06
C THR A 68 7.06 -12.08 0.80
N HIS A 69 7.37 -11.68 -0.41
CA HIS A 69 7.11 -10.33 -0.92
C HIS A 69 5.85 -10.33 -1.78
N HIS A 70 5.00 -9.33 -1.57
CA HIS A 70 3.74 -9.18 -2.29
C HIS A 70 3.74 -7.94 -3.18
N TYR A 71 3.34 -8.11 -4.43
CA TYR A 71 2.91 -7.00 -5.28
C TYR A 71 1.52 -6.56 -4.83
N GLN A 72 1.45 -5.76 -3.77
CA GLN A 72 0.18 -5.39 -3.11
C GLN A 72 -0.84 -4.71 -4.06
N PRO A 73 -0.46 -3.88 -5.07
CA PRO A 73 -1.40 -3.39 -6.07
C PRO A 73 -2.13 -4.50 -6.84
N GLY A 74 -1.57 -5.70 -6.88
CA GLY A 74 -2.13 -6.91 -7.46
C GLY A 74 -3.30 -7.48 -6.67
N TRP A 75 -3.43 -7.18 -5.37
CA TRP A 75 -4.54 -7.68 -4.56
C TRP A 75 -5.92 -7.22 -5.09
N THR A 76 -5.98 -6.05 -5.72
CA THR A 76 -7.21 -5.63 -6.43
C THR A 76 -7.52 -6.50 -7.65
N LEU A 77 -6.50 -7.08 -8.31
CA LEU A 77 -6.68 -8.03 -9.41
C LEU A 77 -7.10 -9.40 -8.89
N VAL A 78 -6.53 -9.85 -7.76
CA VAL A 78 -6.91 -11.11 -7.12
C VAL A 78 -8.36 -11.06 -6.62
N GLY A 79 -8.70 -10.01 -5.86
CA GLY A 79 -10.06 -9.81 -5.35
C GLY A 79 -11.13 -9.61 -6.43
N SER A 80 -10.73 -9.36 -7.68
CA SER A 80 -11.62 -9.27 -8.85
C SER A 80 -11.53 -10.49 -9.78
N GLY A 81 -10.83 -11.55 -9.40
CA GLY A 81 -10.70 -12.77 -10.21
C GLY A 81 -9.85 -12.61 -11.48
N LEU A 82 -9.06 -11.54 -11.60
CA LEU A 82 -8.23 -11.26 -12.77
C LEU A 82 -6.83 -11.89 -12.69
N ARG A 83 -6.39 -12.26 -11.49
CA ARG A 83 -5.12 -12.93 -11.19
C ARG A 83 -5.30 -13.86 -9.99
N SER A 84 -4.41 -14.84 -9.86
CA SER A 84 -4.26 -15.65 -8.64
C SER A 84 -3.40 -14.92 -7.60
N LEU A 85 -3.43 -15.38 -6.35
CA LEU A 85 -2.52 -14.86 -5.31
C LEU A 85 -1.05 -15.16 -5.66
N ASP A 86 -0.78 -16.32 -6.26
CA ASP A 86 0.57 -16.73 -6.67
C ASP A 86 1.17 -15.84 -7.76
N ASP A 87 0.34 -15.24 -8.62
CA ASP A 87 0.80 -14.29 -9.63
C ASP A 87 1.39 -13.01 -9.01
N VAL A 88 0.97 -12.68 -7.79
CA VAL A 88 1.27 -11.39 -7.14
C VAL A 88 2.16 -11.53 -5.91
N GLN A 89 2.79 -12.69 -5.72
CA GLN A 89 3.73 -12.93 -4.63
C GLN A 89 4.98 -13.68 -5.11
N ARG A 90 6.08 -13.51 -4.39
CA ARG A 90 7.36 -14.21 -4.63
C ARG A 90 8.06 -14.45 -3.29
N PRO A 91 8.84 -15.53 -3.14
CA PRO A 91 9.78 -15.65 -2.02
C PRO A 91 10.70 -14.44 -1.97
N LEU A 92 10.82 -13.81 -0.80
CA LEU A 92 11.63 -12.60 -0.65
C LEU A 92 13.09 -12.83 -1.04
N SER A 93 13.62 -14.02 -0.73
CA SER A 93 14.98 -14.44 -1.11
C SER A 93 15.28 -14.40 -2.61
N HIS A 94 14.24 -14.49 -3.46
CA HIS A 94 14.40 -14.45 -4.93
C HIS A 94 14.42 -13.02 -5.49
N ILE A 95 14.15 -12.01 -4.65
CA ILE A 95 13.96 -10.63 -5.11
C ILE A 95 15.02 -9.70 -4.52
N ILE A 96 15.58 -10.05 -3.36
CA ILE A 96 16.68 -9.28 -2.78
C ILE A 96 17.82 -9.19 -3.79
N PRO A 97 18.33 -7.98 -4.08
CA PRO A 97 19.42 -7.83 -5.04
C PRO A 97 20.69 -8.55 -4.59
N ASP A 98 21.42 -9.12 -5.56
CA ASP A 98 22.69 -9.80 -5.29
C ASP A 98 23.66 -8.86 -4.57
N GLY A 99 24.32 -9.38 -3.53
CA GLY A 99 25.28 -8.64 -2.72
C GLY A 99 24.69 -7.74 -1.64
N VAL A 100 23.34 -7.62 -1.56
CA VAL A 100 22.65 -7.00 -0.44
C VAL A 100 22.51 -8.01 0.70
N LYS A 101 22.93 -7.66 1.91
CA LYS A 101 22.79 -8.53 3.07
C LYS A 101 21.35 -8.48 3.58
N HIS A 102 20.66 -9.62 3.59
CA HIS A 102 19.35 -9.72 4.22
C HIS A 102 19.46 -10.26 5.63
N TYR A 103 18.85 -9.56 6.58
CA TYR A 103 18.64 -10.00 7.94
C TYR A 103 17.13 -10.22 8.15
N PRO A 104 16.66 -11.47 8.32
CA PRO A 104 15.26 -11.78 8.59
C PRO A 104 14.91 -11.48 10.06
N LEU A 105 15.25 -10.27 10.51
CA LEU A 105 15.12 -9.78 11.88
C LEU A 105 14.05 -8.68 11.94
N ARG A 106 13.31 -8.64 13.04
CA ARG A 106 12.30 -7.62 13.30
C ARG A 106 12.94 -6.44 14.02
N VAL A 107 12.94 -5.29 13.39
CA VAL A 107 13.27 -4.02 14.07
C VAL A 107 12.13 -3.64 15.00
N PHE A 108 12.44 -3.24 16.22
CA PHE A 108 11.47 -2.78 17.20
C PHE A 108 11.71 -1.34 17.68
N THR A 109 12.91 -0.77 17.43
CA THR A 109 13.18 0.65 17.70
C THR A 109 14.34 1.20 16.87
N PHE A 110 14.28 2.52 16.65
CA PHE A 110 15.37 3.31 16.08
C PHE A 110 16.11 4.04 17.19
N ASP A 111 17.43 4.01 17.14
CA ASP A 111 18.34 4.72 18.04
C ASP A 111 19.24 5.66 17.21
N PRO A 112 18.68 6.79 16.72
CA PRO A 112 19.36 7.65 15.76
C PRO A 112 20.57 8.39 16.34
N GLU A 113 20.63 8.60 17.65
CA GLU A 113 21.78 9.21 18.30
C GLU A 113 23.02 8.31 18.26
N ASN A 114 22.83 6.99 18.23
CA ASN A 114 23.91 6.01 18.12
C ASN A 114 24.03 5.42 16.72
N ASN A 115 23.30 5.98 15.72
CA ASN A 115 23.21 5.47 14.36
C ASN A 115 22.92 3.96 14.34
N ALA A 116 21.89 3.52 15.06
CA ALA A 116 21.59 2.10 15.23
C ALA A 116 20.09 1.83 15.08
N VAL A 117 19.78 0.61 14.63
CA VAL A 117 18.47 -0.02 14.78
C VAL A 117 18.60 -1.24 15.68
N LYS A 118 17.62 -1.44 16.56
CA LYS A 118 17.60 -2.57 17.50
C LYS A 118 16.56 -3.58 17.08
N THR A 119 16.92 -4.87 17.11
CA THR A 119 16.05 -5.97 16.73
C THR A 119 15.49 -6.70 17.95
N SER A 120 14.32 -7.31 17.78
CA SER A 120 13.67 -8.12 18.83
C SER A 120 14.49 -9.35 19.22
N GLU A 121 15.46 -9.73 18.39
CA GLU A 121 16.37 -10.84 18.61
C GLU A 121 17.65 -10.43 19.35
N GLY A 122 17.78 -9.15 19.72
CA GLY A 122 18.91 -8.63 20.50
C GLY A 122 20.15 -8.30 19.67
N VAL A 123 20.00 -8.17 18.35
CA VAL A 123 21.08 -7.70 17.46
C VAL A 123 20.95 -6.20 17.25
N ASP A 124 22.02 -5.45 17.50
CA ASP A 124 22.13 -4.04 17.16
C ASP A 124 22.79 -3.90 15.77
N VAL A 125 22.10 -3.24 14.84
CA VAL A 125 22.63 -2.98 13.50
C VAL A 125 22.92 -1.50 13.37
N THR A 126 24.20 -1.13 13.30
CA THR A 126 24.65 0.25 13.15
C THR A 126 24.83 0.61 11.68
N TYR A 127 24.74 1.90 11.37
CA TYR A 127 24.77 2.41 10.01
C TYR A 127 25.49 3.76 9.91
N ASP A 128 26.02 4.05 8.73
CA ASP A 128 26.34 5.42 8.35
C ASP A 128 25.08 6.15 7.88
N TYR A 129 24.23 5.48 7.10
CA TYR A 129 22.98 6.00 6.55
C TYR A 129 21.84 5.01 6.76
N LEU A 130 20.65 5.54 7.07
CA LEU A 130 19.43 4.74 7.27
C LEU A 130 18.35 5.11 6.25
N ILE A 131 17.75 4.10 5.64
CA ILE A 131 16.51 4.22 4.86
C ILE A 131 15.40 3.54 5.63
N ALA A 132 14.50 4.33 6.20
CA ALA A 132 13.33 3.81 6.91
C ALA A 132 12.17 3.63 5.93
N ALA A 133 11.84 2.39 5.59
CA ALA A 133 10.76 2.00 4.70
C ALA A 133 9.82 0.94 5.33
N PRO A 134 9.36 1.14 6.59
CA PRO A 134 8.65 0.11 7.36
C PRO A 134 7.24 -0.15 6.87
N GLY A 135 6.74 0.65 5.91
CA GLY A 135 5.34 0.61 5.50
C GLY A 135 4.40 1.08 6.60
N LEU A 136 3.17 0.57 6.58
CA LEU A 136 2.11 0.90 7.54
C LEU A 136 1.43 -0.36 8.07
N GLU A 137 0.73 -0.20 9.19
CA GLU A 137 -0.10 -1.23 9.79
C GLU A 137 -1.55 -1.16 9.28
N THR A 138 -2.09 -2.28 8.80
CA THR A 138 -3.53 -2.44 8.53
C THR A 138 -4.20 -2.90 9.82
N ASN A 139 -4.96 -2.00 10.46
CA ASN A 139 -5.54 -2.25 11.78
C ASN A 139 -6.92 -2.90 11.69
N PHE A 140 -6.96 -4.21 11.50
CA PHE A 140 -8.22 -4.97 11.44
C PHE A 140 -9.00 -4.89 12.77
N ALA A 141 -8.32 -4.86 13.90
CA ALA A 141 -8.95 -4.73 15.21
C ALA A 141 -9.53 -3.34 15.47
N GLY A 142 -9.21 -2.35 14.65
CA GLY A 142 -9.81 -1.01 14.69
C GLY A 142 -11.29 -0.96 14.28
N VAL A 143 -11.82 -2.07 13.75
CA VAL A 143 -13.27 -2.26 13.53
C VAL A 143 -13.72 -3.44 14.39
N SER A 144 -14.58 -3.18 15.37
CA SER A 144 -15.07 -4.19 16.31
C SER A 144 -15.78 -5.33 15.57
N GLY A 145 -15.46 -6.59 15.89
CA GLY A 145 -16.04 -7.80 15.28
C GLY A 145 -15.51 -8.12 13.88
N LEU A 146 -14.63 -7.29 13.29
CA LEU A 146 -14.09 -7.56 11.97
C LEU A 146 -13.10 -8.75 11.93
N PRO A 147 -12.17 -8.92 12.88
CA PRO A 147 -11.27 -10.07 12.87
C PRO A 147 -12.00 -11.40 12.89
N GLU A 148 -13.04 -11.51 13.69
CA GLU A 148 -13.88 -12.71 13.82
C GLU A 148 -14.70 -12.93 12.54
N ALA A 149 -15.29 -11.88 12.00
CA ALA A 149 -16.06 -11.94 10.76
C ALA A 149 -15.23 -12.41 9.57
N LEU A 150 -13.96 -11.99 9.47
CA LEU A 150 -13.05 -12.40 8.40
C LEU A 150 -12.58 -13.86 8.53
N GLN A 151 -12.68 -14.46 9.71
CA GLN A 151 -12.34 -15.88 9.95
C GLN A 151 -13.51 -16.82 9.65
N ASP A 152 -14.74 -16.30 9.58
CA ASP A 152 -15.94 -17.06 9.29
C ASP A 152 -16.30 -16.96 7.79
N PRO A 153 -16.10 -18.03 6.99
CA PRO A 153 -16.42 -18.02 5.56
C PRO A 153 -17.92 -17.79 5.28
N ALA A 154 -18.81 -18.09 6.24
CA ALA A 154 -20.24 -17.89 6.10
C ALA A 154 -20.68 -16.44 6.32
N SER A 155 -19.82 -15.62 6.90
CA SER A 155 -20.11 -14.20 7.24
C SER A 155 -20.41 -13.32 6.04
N GLN A 156 -19.92 -13.68 4.84
CA GLN A 156 -19.91 -12.86 3.63
C GLN A 156 -19.13 -11.54 3.81
N VAL A 157 -18.27 -11.48 4.84
CA VAL A 157 -17.34 -10.36 5.09
C VAL A 157 -15.97 -10.69 4.50
N SER A 158 -15.38 -9.75 3.78
CA SER A 158 -14.08 -9.95 3.13
C SER A 158 -13.29 -8.65 3.01
N SER A 159 -11.99 -8.77 2.73
CA SER A 159 -11.09 -7.61 2.56
C SER A 159 -9.96 -7.94 1.59
N ILE A 160 -9.65 -7.00 0.68
CA ILE A 160 -8.46 -7.10 -0.18
C ILE A 160 -7.16 -6.63 0.51
N TYR A 161 -7.19 -6.24 1.76
CA TYR A 161 -6.04 -5.61 2.44
C TYR A 161 -5.14 -6.61 3.18
N SER A 162 -5.31 -7.91 2.91
CA SER A 162 -4.44 -8.98 3.37
C SER A 162 -4.37 -10.12 2.35
N ASP A 163 -3.19 -10.71 2.21
CA ASP A 163 -2.96 -11.96 1.48
C ASP A 163 -3.85 -13.12 1.98
N ARG A 164 -4.20 -13.10 3.27
CA ARG A 164 -5.03 -14.13 3.90
C ARG A 164 -6.52 -14.04 3.56
N THR A 165 -6.99 -12.87 3.16
CA THR A 165 -8.43 -12.60 2.96
C THR A 165 -8.78 -12.24 1.51
N VAL A 166 -7.79 -11.91 0.69
CA VAL A 166 -8.01 -11.37 -0.66
C VAL A 166 -8.73 -12.34 -1.59
N GLU A 167 -8.43 -13.64 -1.53
CA GLU A 167 -9.10 -14.63 -2.37
C GLU A 167 -10.57 -14.85 -1.97
N GLN A 168 -10.89 -14.65 -0.68
CA GLN A 168 -12.27 -14.73 -0.20
C GLN A 168 -13.15 -13.66 -0.85
N VAL A 169 -12.58 -12.50 -1.19
CA VAL A 169 -13.32 -11.42 -1.87
C VAL A 169 -13.92 -11.90 -3.17
N TRP A 170 -13.13 -12.55 -4.02
CA TRP A 170 -13.62 -13.06 -5.31
C TRP A 170 -14.63 -14.18 -5.12
N ARG A 171 -14.38 -15.11 -4.21
CA ARG A 171 -15.35 -16.19 -3.89
C ARG A 171 -16.70 -15.62 -3.43
N ASN A 172 -16.69 -14.62 -2.56
CA ASN A 172 -17.91 -13.96 -2.10
C ASN A 172 -18.64 -13.23 -3.24
N ILE A 173 -17.92 -12.51 -4.11
CA ILE A 173 -18.51 -11.85 -5.28
C ILE A 173 -19.21 -12.85 -6.20
N GLN A 174 -18.55 -13.98 -6.49
CA GLN A 174 -19.12 -15.03 -7.35
C GLN A 174 -20.35 -15.71 -6.74
N ALA A 175 -20.34 -15.91 -5.42
CA ALA A 175 -21.45 -16.57 -4.72
C ALA A 175 -22.66 -15.64 -4.51
N PHE A 176 -22.47 -14.33 -4.49
CA PHE A 176 -23.51 -13.36 -4.18
C PHE A 176 -24.38 -13.06 -5.39
N LYS A 177 -25.71 -13.25 -5.26
CA LYS A 177 -26.66 -13.12 -6.38
C LYS A 177 -27.79 -12.11 -6.12
N LYS A 178 -28.08 -11.77 -4.87
CA LYS A 178 -29.13 -10.80 -4.50
C LYS A 178 -28.94 -10.26 -3.09
N GLY A 179 -29.49 -9.09 -2.82
CA GLY A 179 -29.50 -8.46 -1.51
C GLY A 179 -28.62 -7.21 -1.43
N ARG A 180 -28.20 -6.83 -0.23
CA ARG A 180 -27.51 -5.57 0.08
C ARG A 180 -26.02 -5.79 0.14
N ALA A 181 -25.30 -5.18 -0.79
CA ALA A 181 -23.84 -5.21 -0.86
C ALA A 181 -23.25 -3.87 -0.38
N ILE A 182 -22.43 -3.90 0.66
CA ILE A 182 -21.77 -2.71 1.18
C ILE A 182 -20.26 -2.82 0.95
N PHE A 183 -19.67 -1.77 0.37
CA PHE A 183 -18.22 -1.59 0.21
C PHE A 183 -17.78 -0.40 1.03
N THR A 184 -16.71 -0.54 1.83
CA THR A 184 -16.32 0.50 2.78
C THR A 184 -14.97 1.10 2.48
N GLN A 185 -14.79 2.36 2.84
CA GLN A 185 -13.51 3.06 2.90
C GLN A 185 -13.45 3.85 4.20
N PRO A 186 -12.44 3.66 5.05
CA PRO A 186 -12.34 4.38 6.32
C PRO A 186 -11.97 5.85 6.09
N ALA A 187 -12.18 6.65 7.12
CA ALA A 187 -11.60 7.98 7.22
C ALA A 187 -10.08 7.89 7.43
N GLY A 188 -9.37 8.96 7.09
CA GLY A 188 -7.92 9.07 7.28
C GLY A 188 -7.10 8.51 6.12
N ILE A 189 -5.82 8.29 6.40
CA ILE A 189 -4.83 7.86 5.41
C ILE A 189 -4.92 6.34 5.22
N ILE A 190 -5.04 5.91 3.97
CA ILE A 190 -4.94 4.50 3.58
C ILE A 190 -3.98 4.35 2.39
N LYS A 191 -3.34 3.18 2.27
CA LYS A 191 -2.62 2.83 1.04
C LYS A 191 -3.62 2.66 -0.09
N CYS A 192 -3.38 3.35 -1.21
CA CYS A 192 -4.20 3.36 -2.41
C CYS A 192 -5.68 3.69 -2.14
N ALA A 193 -5.99 4.97 -1.86
CA ALA A 193 -7.36 5.44 -1.57
C ALA A 193 -8.41 5.09 -2.65
N GLY A 194 -8.00 4.74 -3.87
CA GLY A 194 -8.91 4.23 -4.90
C GLY A 194 -9.13 2.70 -4.85
N ALA A 195 -8.39 1.93 -4.03
CA ALA A 195 -8.53 0.47 -4.02
C ALA A 195 -9.90 -0.02 -3.52
N PRO A 196 -10.55 0.60 -2.53
CA PRO A 196 -11.89 0.22 -2.09
C PRO A 196 -12.91 0.24 -3.23
N GLN A 197 -12.89 1.30 -4.03
CA GLN A 197 -13.80 1.46 -5.17
C GLN A 197 -13.52 0.44 -6.28
N LYS A 198 -12.26 0.07 -6.51
CA LYS A 198 -11.93 -0.92 -7.55
C LYS A 198 -12.69 -2.22 -7.34
N ILE A 199 -12.78 -2.71 -6.12
CA ILE A 199 -13.50 -3.94 -5.81
C ILE A 199 -15.01 -3.76 -6.00
N MET A 200 -15.56 -2.63 -5.57
CA MET A 200 -16.96 -2.32 -5.81
C MET A 200 -17.31 -2.31 -7.30
N TRP A 201 -16.55 -1.60 -8.11
CA TRP A 201 -16.78 -1.51 -9.54
C TRP A 201 -16.60 -2.85 -10.25
N MET A 202 -15.62 -3.64 -9.85
CA MET A 202 -15.38 -4.97 -10.41
C MET A 202 -16.49 -5.95 -10.03
N ALA A 203 -16.98 -5.91 -8.79
CA ALA A 203 -18.12 -6.69 -8.33
C ALA A 203 -19.38 -6.33 -9.12
N LEU A 204 -19.70 -5.03 -9.23
CA LEU A 204 -20.82 -4.53 -10.04
C LEU A 204 -20.73 -5.03 -11.48
N SER A 205 -19.56 -4.89 -12.10
CA SER A 205 -19.34 -5.33 -13.48
C SER A 205 -19.49 -6.85 -13.63
N GLN A 206 -19.07 -7.64 -12.63
CA GLN A 206 -19.27 -9.09 -12.63
C GLN A 206 -20.77 -9.44 -12.50
N TRP A 207 -21.47 -8.84 -11.57
CA TRP A 207 -22.92 -9.08 -11.37
C TRP A 207 -23.77 -8.65 -12.58
N LYS A 208 -23.35 -7.58 -13.28
CA LYS A 208 -23.95 -7.19 -14.56
C LYS A 208 -23.74 -8.26 -15.65
N ARG A 209 -22.54 -8.82 -15.75
CA ARG A 209 -22.23 -9.90 -16.71
C ARG A 209 -22.98 -11.20 -16.41
N GLU A 210 -23.27 -11.45 -15.13
CA GLU A 210 -24.03 -12.60 -14.68
C GLU A 210 -25.57 -12.40 -14.76
N GLY A 211 -26.03 -11.19 -15.11
CA GLY A 211 -27.44 -10.85 -15.21
C GLY A 211 -28.16 -10.71 -13.86
N VAL A 212 -27.44 -10.56 -12.77
CA VAL A 212 -27.99 -10.46 -11.40
C VAL A 212 -27.87 -9.06 -10.78
N ARG A 213 -27.37 -8.08 -11.55
CA ARG A 213 -27.11 -6.73 -11.02
C ARG A 213 -28.35 -6.05 -10.44
N ASP A 214 -29.51 -6.26 -11.02
CA ASP A 214 -30.75 -5.59 -10.65
C ASP A 214 -31.35 -6.13 -9.34
N ASP A 215 -30.94 -7.32 -8.91
CA ASP A 215 -31.30 -7.92 -7.63
C ASP A 215 -30.38 -7.49 -6.47
N ILE A 216 -29.38 -6.65 -6.75
CA ILE A 216 -28.34 -6.26 -5.78
C ILE A 216 -28.36 -4.74 -5.54
N ASP A 217 -28.62 -4.36 -4.29
CA ASP A 217 -28.52 -2.98 -3.82
C ASP A 217 -27.07 -2.69 -3.35
N ILE A 218 -26.37 -1.81 -4.08
CA ILE A 218 -24.95 -1.51 -3.81
C ILE A 218 -24.81 -0.19 -3.10
N THR A 219 -24.15 -0.19 -1.94
CA THR A 219 -23.76 1.01 -1.19
C THR A 219 -22.23 1.12 -1.11
N PHE A 220 -21.70 2.29 -1.48
CA PHE A 220 -20.33 2.69 -1.16
C PHE A 220 -20.33 3.60 0.07
N ALA A 221 -19.86 3.09 1.20
CA ALA A 221 -19.78 3.81 2.46
C ALA A 221 -18.33 4.30 2.70
N THR A 222 -18.15 5.59 2.80
CA THR A 222 -16.81 6.18 2.96
C THR A 222 -16.76 7.24 4.05
N GLY A 223 -15.68 7.23 4.85
CA GLY A 223 -15.39 8.32 5.78
C GLY A 223 -14.98 9.63 5.10
N ALA A 224 -14.70 9.61 3.79
CA ALA A 224 -14.39 10.81 3.02
C ALA A 224 -15.67 11.55 2.59
N PRO A 225 -15.58 12.87 2.31
CA PRO A 225 -16.73 13.68 1.86
C PRO A 225 -17.07 13.49 0.37
N ALA A 226 -16.21 12.80 -0.41
CA ALA A 226 -16.35 12.65 -1.85
C ALA A 226 -15.80 11.30 -2.33
N MET A 227 -16.06 10.94 -3.59
CA MET A 227 -15.60 9.68 -4.18
C MET A 227 -14.08 9.57 -4.28
N PHE A 228 -13.36 10.68 -4.46
CA PHE A 228 -11.90 10.72 -4.56
C PHE A 228 -11.36 12.08 -4.12
N ALA A 229 -10.09 12.15 -3.70
CA ALA A 229 -9.50 13.39 -3.20
C ALA A 229 -9.19 14.42 -4.30
N VAL A 230 -8.94 13.96 -5.54
CA VAL A 230 -8.63 14.84 -6.68
C VAL A 230 -9.94 15.22 -7.39
N PRO A 231 -10.32 16.51 -7.46
CA PRO A 231 -11.64 16.95 -7.94
C PRO A 231 -12.00 16.45 -9.34
N LYS A 232 -11.07 16.50 -10.30
CA LYS A 232 -11.27 16.02 -11.67
C LYS A 232 -11.78 14.57 -11.69
N TYR A 233 -11.08 13.68 -11.01
CA TYR A 233 -11.46 12.25 -10.96
C TYR A 233 -12.65 11.99 -10.04
N SER A 234 -12.81 12.79 -8.99
CA SER A 234 -13.96 12.68 -8.09
C SER A 234 -15.27 12.97 -8.79
N GLN A 235 -15.32 14.02 -9.63
CA GLN A 235 -16.50 14.38 -10.42
C GLN A 235 -16.88 13.27 -11.41
N ALA A 236 -15.89 12.73 -12.12
CA ALA A 236 -16.12 11.62 -13.05
C ALA A 236 -16.62 10.35 -12.34
N LEU A 237 -16.04 10.01 -11.18
CA LEU A 237 -16.49 8.88 -10.37
C LEU A 237 -17.88 9.07 -9.77
N GLU A 238 -18.24 10.30 -9.41
CA GLU A 238 -19.59 10.61 -8.90
C GLU A 238 -20.63 10.50 -10.03
N ALA A 239 -20.30 10.94 -11.24
CA ALA A 239 -21.15 10.73 -12.41
C ALA A 239 -21.36 9.23 -12.69
N LEU A 240 -20.28 8.45 -12.68
CA LEU A 240 -20.31 7.01 -12.87
C LEU A 240 -21.12 6.30 -11.78
N ARG A 241 -21.00 6.75 -10.51
CA ARG A 241 -21.75 6.22 -9.39
C ARG A 241 -23.28 6.37 -9.60
N LYS A 242 -23.70 7.56 -10.02
CA LYS A 242 -25.12 7.86 -10.32
C LYS A 242 -25.61 7.05 -11.51
N GLU A 243 -24.86 7.05 -12.61
CA GLU A 243 -25.19 6.27 -13.82
C GLU A 243 -25.40 4.79 -13.52
N ARG A 244 -24.55 4.21 -12.65
CA ARG A 244 -24.61 2.78 -12.32
C ARG A 244 -25.44 2.43 -11.10
N SER A 245 -26.25 3.38 -10.63
CA SER A 245 -27.18 3.19 -9.50
C SER A 245 -26.49 2.60 -8.25
N VAL A 246 -25.37 3.22 -7.83
CA VAL A 246 -24.67 2.90 -6.58
C VAL A 246 -25.01 3.96 -5.54
N HIS A 247 -25.48 3.57 -4.37
CA HIS A 247 -25.74 4.48 -3.27
C HIS A 247 -24.44 4.96 -2.63
N GLY A 248 -24.31 6.28 -2.39
CA GLY A 248 -23.18 6.88 -1.68
C GLY A 248 -23.54 7.17 -0.23
N LEU A 249 -22.78 6.64 0.71
CA LEU A 249 -22.87 6.97 2.14
C LEU A 249 -21.57 7.67 2.55
N PHE A 250 -21.51 8.98 2.28
CA PHE A 250 -20.32 9.81 2.52
C PHE A 250 -20.20 10.24 3.97
N GLN A 251 -18.99 10.53 4.42
CA GLN A 251 -18.67 10.93 5.80
C GLN A 251 -19.16 9.92 6.86
N HIS A 252 -19.17 8.63 6.50
CA HIS A 252 -19.57 7.55 7.38
C HIS A 252 -18.43 6.54 7.49
N ASN A 253 -17.87 6.42 8.70
CA ASN A 253 -16.75 5.54 8.99
C ASN A 253 -17.22 4.26 9.67
N LEU A 254 -16.91 3.11 9.10
CA LEU A 254 -17.23 1.81 9.70
C LEU A 254 -16.47 1.64 11.02
N ILE A 255 -17.19 1.32 12.12
CA ILE A 255 -16.63 1.13 13.45
C ILE A 255 -16.89 -0.26 14.04
N ALA A 256 -17.93 -0.97 13.57
CA ALA A 256 -18.23 -2.32 14.04
C ALA A 256 -18.96 -3.16 13.00
N VAL A 257 -18.76 -4.48 13.06
CA VAL A 257 -19.44 -5.50 12.25
C VAL A 257 -20.01 -6.58 13.18
N ASP A 258 -21.31 -6.77 13.14
CA ASP A 258 -21.98 -7.95 13.71
C ASP A 258 -22.32 -8.90 12.55
N ALA A 259 -21.45 -9.87 12.31
CA ALA A 259 -21.62 -10.80 11.19
C ALA A 259 -22.80 -11.75 11.38
N LYS A 260 -23.20 -12.08 12.63
CA LYS A 260 -24.34 -12.96 12.92
C LYS A 260 -25.66 -12.26 12.64
N LYS A 261 -25.78 -10.99 13.01
CA LYS A 261 -26.96 -10.16 12.71
C LYS A 261 -26.90 -9.54 11.31
N LYS A 262 -25.78 -9.65 10.63
CA LYS A 262 -25.50 -8.99 9.34
C LYS A 262 -25.68 -7.46 9.42
N VAL A 263 -25.14 -6.83 10.45
CA VAL A 263 -25.24 -5.39 10.71
C VAL A 263 -23.85 -4.76 10.75
N ALA A 264 -23.68 -3.71 9.95
CA ALA A 264 -22.51 -2.82 9.95
C ALA A 264 -22.88 -1.50 10.64
N THR A 265 -22.06 -1.07 11.60
CA THR A 265 -22.26 0.18 12.35
C THR A 265 -21.26 1.24 11.88
N PHE A 266 -21.79 2.38 11.48
CA PHE A 266 -21.00 3.51 10.98
C PHE A 266 -21.11 4.71 11.92
N LYS A 267 -20.00 5.38 12.18
CA LYS A 267 -19.95 6.68 12.84
C LYS A 267 -20.12 7.77 11.77
N ASN A 268 -21.11 8.64 11.97
CA ASN A 268 -21.30 9.81 11.11
C ASN A 268 -20.27 10.89 11.47
N LEU A 269 -19.47 11.31 10.50
CA LEU A 269 -18.40 12.30 10.63
C LEU A 269 -18.80 13.69 10.08
N ALA A 270 -20.02 13.85 9.58
CA ALA A 270 -20.49 15.13 9.08
C ALA A 270 -20.53 16.19 10.19
N GLU A 271 -20.28 17.42 9.81
CA GLU A 271 -20.38 18.56 10.73
C GLU A 271 -21.78 18.60 11.36
N GLY A 272 -21.83 18.78 12.68
CA GLY A 272 -23.10 18.80 13.43
C GLY A 272 -23.68 17.42 13.77
N ALA A 273 -23.19 16.33 13.20
CA ALA A 273 -23.70 14.97 13.52
C ALA A 273 -23.31 14.46 14.92
N LYS A 274 -22.43 15.18 15.65
CA LYS A 274 -21.94 14.83 17.01
C LYS A 274 -21.48 13.39 17.15
N GLY A 275 -21.02 12.76 16.04
CA GLY A 275 -20.57 11.37 16.02
C GLY A 275 -21.68 10.34 16.18
N ALA A 276 -22.92 10.67 15.83
CA ALA A 276 -24.04 9.74 15.82
C ALA A 276 -23.72 8.47 15.03
N SER A 277 -24.19 7.32 15.51
CA SER A 277 -23.99 6.04 14.85
C SER A 277 -25.20 5.68 13.98
N VAL A 278 -24.93 5.12 12.79
CA VAL A 278 -25.94 4.61 11.86
C VAL A 278 -25.68 3.12 11.64
N GLN A 279 -26.70 2.31 11.75
CA GLN A 279 -26.64 0.88 11.44
C GLN A 279 -27.18 0.62 10.04
N LYS A 280 -26.51 -0.26 9.31
CA LYS A 280 -26.92 -0.75 8.01
C LYS A 280 -26.86 -2.27 7.99
N GLU A 281 -27.92 -2.90 7.54
CA GLU A 281 -27.92 -4.34 7.30
C GLU A 281 -27.19 -4.64 5.98
N PHE A 282 -26.48 -5.74 5.94
CA PHE A 282 -25.77 -6.21 4.74
C PHE A 282 -25.99 -7.71 4.53
N ASP A 283 -25.89 -8.12 3.29
CA ASP A 283 -25.85 -9.53 2.88
C ASP A 283 -24.47 -9.88 2.29
N PHE A 284 -23.73 -8.84 1.84
CA PHE A 284 -22.34 -8.87 1.42
C PHE A 284 -21.63 -7.64 1.98
N LEU A 285 -20.43 -7.81 2.55
CA LEU A 285 -19.65 -6.70 3.09
C LEU A 285 -18.16 -6.81 2.70
N HIS A 286 -17.67 -5.82 1.96
CA HIS A 286 -16.24 -5.65 1.74
C HIS A 286 -15.70 -4.55 2.65
N VAL A 287 -14.72 -4.87 3.51
CA VAL A 287 -14.18 -3.93 4.49
C VAL A 287 -12.76 -3.52 4.13
N VAL A 288 -12.53 -2.21 4.17
CA VAL A 288 -11.19 -1.65 4.25
C VAL A 288 -10.96 -1.21 5.69
N PRO A 289 -10.04 -1.86 6.42
CA PRO A 289 -9.72 -1.47 7.79
C PRO A 289 -9.03 -0.12 7.85
N PRO A 290 -9.13 0.63 8.97
CA PRO A 290 -8.29 1.80 9.19
C PRO A 290 -6.80 1.41 9.17
N GLN A 291 -5.97 2.37 8.82
CA GLN A 291 -4.52 2.17 8.71
C GLN A 291 -3.79 3.23 9.51
N LYS A 292 -2.64 2.87 10.05
CA LYS A 292 -1.84 3.72 10.92
C LYS A 292 -0.34 3.43 10.76
N PRO A 293 0.53 4.32 11.22
CA PRO A 293 1.94 3.95 11.40
C PRO A 293 2.04 2.78 12.39
N TRP A 294 3.08 1.97 12.24
CA TRP A 294 3.38 0.95 13.24
C TRP A 294 3.62 1.61 14.60
N ASP A 295 3.09 1.06 15.68
CA ASP A 295 3.23 1.62 17.02
C ASP A 295 4.70 1.82 17.44
N TRP A 296 5.60 0.92 17.03
CA TRP A 296 7.03 1.03 17.31
C TRP A 296 7.71 2.15 16.51
N VAL A 297 7.19 2.49 15.32
CA VAL A 297 7.61 3.66 14.55
C VAL A 297 7.09 4.93 15.20
N ALA A 298 5.79 4.98 15.49
CA ALA A 298 5.14 6.16 16.06
C ALA A 298 5.72 6.58 17.43
N LYS A 299 6.25 5.62 18.20
CA LYS A 299 6.93 5.85 19.48
C LYS A 299 8.42 6.11 19.37
N SER A 300 8.98 6.10 18.16
CA SER A 300 10.41 6.28 17.95
C SER A 300 10.80 7.75 17.82
N LYS A 301 12.10 8.02 18.00
CA LYS A 301 12.67 9.37 17.88
C LYS A 301 12.70 9.93 16.44
N ILE A 302 12.42 9.10 15.44
CA ILE A 302 12.35 9.51 14.03
C ILE A 302 10.89 9.76 13.58
N ALA A 303 9.91 9.63 14.47
CA ALA A 303 8.52 9.93 14.15
C ALA A 303 8.19 11.41 14.34
N GLY A 304 7.36 11.93 13.45
CA GLY A 304 6.68 13.21 13.60
C GLY A 304 5.50 13.12 14.57
N SER A 305 4.83 14.24 14.78
CA SER A 305 3.66 14.34 15.68
C SER A 305 2.48 13.46 15.26
N ASP A 306 2.42 13.08 14.00
CA ASP A 306 1.41 12.20 13.39
C ASP A 306 1.79 10.71 13.43
N GLY A 307 2.98 10.39 13.97
CA GLY A 307 3.50 9.03 14.13
C GLY A 307 4.17 8.43 12.90
N TRP A 308 4.18 9.11 11.76
CA TRP A 308 4.95 8.69 10.57
C TRP A 308 6.40 9.11 10.71
N VAL A 309 7.31 8.46 9.96
CA VAL A 309 8.71 8.91 9.91
C VAL A 309 8.77 10.31 9.32
N ASP A 310 9.30 11.27 10.10
CA ASP A 310 9.28 12.69 9.77
C ASP A 310 10.30 13.06 8.71
N VAL A 311 9.86 13.49 7.52
CA VAL A 311 10.73 13.83 6.40
C VAL A 311 10.33 15.14 5.71
N ASP A 312 11.30 15.80 5.15
CA ASP A 312 11.07 16.88 4.19
C ASP A 312 10.36 16.34 2.94
N LYS A 313 9.27 16.98 2.55
CA LYS A 313 8.39 16.50 1.47
C LYS A 313 9.05 16.49 0.09
N SER A 314 10.11 17.25 -0.10
CA SER A 314 10.79 17.38 -1.40
C SER A 314 12.01 16.45 -1.48
N THR A 315 12.82 16.37 -0.43
CA THR A 315 14.08 15.62 -0.45
C THR A 315 13.98 14.20 0.09
N THR A 316 12.89 13.89 0.82
CA THR A 316 12.67 12.65 1.58
C THR A 316 13.67 12.41 2.71
N GLN A 317 14.54 13.40 3.00
CA GLN A 317 15.47 13.38 4.12
C GLN A 317 14.74 13.67 5.43
N HIS A 318 15.12 13.00 6.51
CA HIS A 318 14.55 13.26 7.83
C HIS A 318 14.86 14.71 8.27
N THR A 319 13.85 15.37 8.84
CA THR A 319 13.94 16.80 9.19
C THR A 319 15.03 17.09 10.21
N LYS A 320 15.27 16.20 11.17
CA LYS A 320 16.26 16.34 12.25
C LYS A 320 17.56 15.57 11.97
N TYR A 321 17.50 14.30 11.58
CA TYR A 321 18.66 13.42 11.42
C TYR A 321 19.07 13.34 9.96
N LYS A 322 20.15 14.04 9.59
CA LYS A 322 20.54 14.24 8.19
C LYS A 322 20.99 12.98 7.46
N ASN A 323 21.40 11.95 8.16
CA ASN A 323 21.78 10.65 7.59
C ASN A 323 20.61 9.64 7.53
N ILE A 324 19.38 10.07 7.79
CA ILE A 324 18.17 9.25 7.72
C ILE A 324 17.27 9.75 6.59
N PHE A 325 16.74 8.81 5.80
CA PHE A 325 15.74 9.05 4.77
C PHE A 325 14.53 8.15 5.00
N SER A 326 13.34 8.56 4.55
CA SER A 326 12.18 7.67 4.55
C SER A 326 11.34 7.85 3.30
N ILE A 327 10.83 6.73 2.79
CA ILE A 327 10.01 6.63 1.58
C ILE A 327 8.91 5.58 1.76
N GLY A 328 7.95 5.60 0.84
CA GLY A 328 6.81 4.68 0.87
C GLY A 328 5.80 5.02 1.96
N ASP A 329 5.00 4.03 2.33
CA ASP A 329 3.81 4.24 3.17
C ASP A 329 4.15 4.64 4.61
N GLY A 330 5.36 4.37 5.09
CA GLY A 330 5.81 4.69 6.45
C GLY A 330 6.26 6.14 6.66
N SER A 331 6.45 6.91 5.59
CA SER A 331 6.91 8.30 5.63
C SER A 331 5.77 9.30 5.87
N SER A 332 6.09 10.49 6.38
CA SER A 332 5.15 11.62 6.55
C SER A 332 4.83 12.35 5.25
N LEU A 333 5.31 11.88 4.11
CA LEU A 333 5.06 12.52 2.81
C LEU A 333 3.55 12.70 2.57
N PRO A 334 3.08 13.93 2.27
CA PRO A 334 1.65 14.26 2.14
C PRO A 334 1.08 13.87 0.77
N ASN A 335 1.32 12.64 0.34
CA ASN A 335 0.88 12.08 -0.93
C ASN A 335 0.00 10.85 -0.73
N SER A 336 -0.67 10.42 -1.80
CA SER A 336 -1.35 9.13 -1.81
C SER A 336 -0.34 7.99 -1.69
N LYS A 337 -0.50 7.12 -0.69
CA LYS A 337 0.40 5.99 -0.42
C LYS A 337 0.18 4.88 -1.45
N THR A 338 0.96 4.91 -2.55
CA THR A 338 0.84 3.99 -3.69
C THR A 338 2.20 3.49 -4.16
N ALA A 339 2.23 2.34 -4.84
CA ALA A 339 3.46 1.85 -5.47
C ALA A 339 3.98 2.82 -6.55
N ALA A 340 3.09 3.52 -7.25
CA ALA A 340 3.48 4.55 -8.22
C ALA A 340 4.19 5.73 -7.54
N ALA A 341 3.73 6.17 -6.36
CA ALA A 341 4.43 7.18 -5.59
C ALA A 341 5.84 6.73 -5.20
N ILE A 342 5.98 5.47 -4.74
CA ILE A 342 7.30 4.89 -4.41
C ILE A 342 8.23 4.94 -5.62
N SER A 343 7.73 4.67 -6.83
CA SER A 343 8.56 4.68 -8.04
C SER A 343 9.16 6.04 -8.39
N ALA A 344 8.52 7.13 -7.94
CA ALA A 344 9.04 8.49 -8.08
C ALA A 344 9.85 8.95 -6.84
N GLN A 345 9.53 8.46 -5.65
CA GLN A 345 10.26 8.77 -4.42
C GLN A 345 11.66 8.16 -4.39
N VAL A 346 11.78 6.90 -4.81
CA VAL A 346 13.05 6.16 -4.71
C VAL A 346 14.19 6.83 -5.47
N PRO A 347 14.06 7.23 -6.76
CA PRO A 347 15.15 7.88 -7.47
C PRO A 347 15.56 9.21 -6.81
N VAL A 348 14.61 9.99 -6.31
CA VAL A 348 14.90 11.24 -5.57
C VAL A 348 15.68 10.95 -4.29
N MET A 349 15.23 9.98 -3.52
CA MET A 349 15.91 9.56 -2.28
C MET A 349 17.33 9.07 -2.58
N VAL A 350 17.50 8.21 -3.59
CA VAL A 350 18.82 7.65 -3.97
C VAL A 350 19.78 8.75 -4.41
N ASP A 351 19.32 9.68 -5.25
CA ASP A 351 20.18 10.78 -5.72
C ASP A 351 20.58 11.72 -4.57
N ASN A 352 19.65 12.03 -3.67
CA ASN A 352 19.93 12.84 -2.49
C ASN A 352 20.87 12.13 -1.50
N LEU A 353 20.66 10.82 -1.27
CA LEU A 353 21.55 10.03 -0.43
C LEU A 353 22.99 10.00 -1.00
N LEU A 354 23.15 9.75 -2.30
CA LEU A 354 24.46 9.76 -2.96
C LEU A 354 25.11 11.14 -2.96
N ALA A 355 24.33 12.21 -3.11
CA ALA A 355 24.82 13.58 -2.97
C ALA A 355 25.34 13.84 -1.55
N LEU A 356 24.58 13.42 -0.53
CA LEU A 356 24.99 13.53 0.87
C LEU A 356 26.30 12.76 1.14
N MET A 357 26.40 11.52 0.66
CA MET A 357 27.62 10.71 0.77
C MET A 357 28.84 11.38 0.13
N ALA A 358 28.64 12.12 -0.94
CA ALA A 358 29.68 12.87 -1.65
C ALA A 358 29.94 14.28 -1.05
N GLY A 359 29.32 14.65 0.08
CA GLY A 359 29.41 15.97 0.68
C GLY A 359 28.80 17.09 -0.17
N LYS A 360 27.84 16.77 -1.03
CA LYS A 360 27.16 17.71 -1.94
C LYS A 360 25.76 18.08 -1.42
N GLU A 361 25.23 19.18 -1.92
CA GLU A 361 23.86 19.59 -1.64
C GLU A 361 22.83 18.62 -2.25
N LEU A 362 21.69 18.47 -1.55
CA LEU A 362 20.56 17.70 -2.01
C LEU A 362 19.76 18.53 -3.02
N LYS A 363 19.72 18.08 -4.27
CA LYS A 363 19.05 18.82 -5.37
C LYS A 363 17.90 18.07 -6.00
N ALA A 364 17.76 16.77 -5.76
CA ALA A 364 16.65 15.99 -6.26
C ALA A 364 15.36 16.33 -5.52
N VAL A 365 14.26 16.52 -6.25
CA VAL A 365 12.98 16.96 -5.69
C VAL A 365 11.87 15.99 -6.08
N TYR A 366 11.14 15.54 -5.07
CA TYR A 366 9.89 14.81 -5.25
C TYR A 366 8.72 15.79 -5.18
N ASP A 367 7.89 15.81 -6.21
CA ASP A 367 6.76 16.76 -6.37
C ASP A 367 5.42 16.20 -5.89
N GLY A 368 5.42 15.00 -5.29
CA GLY A 368 4.20 14.37 -4.81
C GLY A 368 3.52 13.45 -5.82
N TYR A 369 4.15 13.12 -6.94
CA TYR A 369 3.58 12.22 -7.93
C TYR A 369 3.05 10.94 -7.30
N ALA A 370 1.81 10.62 -7.64
CA ALA A 370 1.15 9.37 -7.29
C ALA A 370 0.21 8.97 -8.42
N SER A 371 -0.05 7.68 -8.54
CA SER A 371 -1.03 7.18 -9.50
C SER A 371 -1.93 6.12 -8.87
N CYS A 372 -3.19 6.17 -9.24
CA CYS A 372 -4.18 5.16 -8.91
C CYS A 372 -4.85 4.67 -10.20
N PRO A 373 -4.35 3.58 -10.80
CA PRO A 373 -5.05 2.90 -11.90
C PRO A 373 -6.36 2.30 -11.38
N LEU A 374 -7.47 3.03 -11.51
CA LEU A 374 -8.76 2.76 -10.89
C LEU A 374 -9.64 1.93 -11.82
N LEU A 375 -9.71 0.61 -11.57
CA LEU A 375 -10.63 -0.30 -12.26
C LEU A 375 -12.06 0.16 -12.04
N THR A 376 -12.80 0.41 -13.12
CA THR A 376 -14.20 0.82 -13.11
C THR A 376 -15.14 -0.26 -13.67
N GLY A 377 -14.55 -1.36 -14.14
CA GLY A 377 -15.27 -2.53 -14.66
C GLY A 377 -14.36 -3.43 -15.47
N HIS A 378 -14.93 -4.49 -16.06
CA HIS A 378 -14.20 -5.30 -17.03
C HIS A 378 -13.92 -4.50 -18.30
N ASN A 379 -12.66 -4.47 -18.72
CA ASN A 379 -12.14 -3.66 -19.82
C ASN A 379 -12.29 -2.14 -19.60
N GLU A 380 -12.43 -1.70 -18.35
CA GLU A 380 -12.61 -0.31 -18.00
C GLU A 380 -11.68 0.10 -16.86
N LEU A 381 -10.91 1.16 -17.07
CA LEU A 381 -10.04 1.73 -16.05
C LEU A 381 -9.88 3.25 -16.26
N MET A 382 -9.99 4.01 -15.20
CA MET A 382 -9.56 5.40 -15.12
C MET A 382 -8.14 5.46 -14.59
N LEU A 383 -7.23 6.14 -15.27
CA LEU A 383 -5.83 6.27 -14.84
C LEU A 383 -5.63 7.59 -14.11
N CYS A 384 -5.88 7.59 -12.81
CA CYS A 384 -5.76 8.79 -11.99
C CYS A 384 -4.30 9.05 -11.65
N GLU A 385 -3.68 10.07 -12.25
CA GLU A 385 -2.32 10.53 -11.97
C GLU A 385 -2.34 11.97 -11.49
N PHE A 386 -1.61 12.23 -10.42
CA PHE A 386 -1.61 13.55 -9.76
C PHE A 386 -0.37 13.73 -8.89
N LYS A 387 -0.13 14.97 -8.50
CA LYS A 387 0.95 15.37 -7.59
C LYS A 387 0.41 16.15 -6.39
N TYR A 388 1.32 16.70 -5.57
CA TYR A 388 0.93 17.50 -4.41
C TYR A 388 -0.16 18.52 -4.72
N GLY A 389 -1.06 18.73 -3.76
CA GLY A 389 -2.22 19.60 -3.95
C GLY A 389 -3.35 19.01 -4.81
N GLY A 390 -3.26 17.71 -5.19
CA GLY A 390 -4.27 17.07 -6.04
C GLY A 390 -4.25 17.59 -7.49
N VAL A 391 -3.12 18.15 -7.94
CA VAL A 391 -2.95 18.64 -9.31
C VAL A 391 -2.81 17.45 -10.26
N PRO A 392 -3.68 17.27 -11.27
CA PRO A 392 -3.54 16.20 -12.26
C PRO A 392 -2.20 16.28 -13.00
N GLN A 393 -1.58 15.12 -13.24
CA GLN A 393 -0.36 14.96 -14.03
C GLN A 393 -0.50 13.71 -14.89
N GLU A 394 -1.20 13.83 -16.00
CA GLU A 394 -1.62 12.71 -16.84
C GLU A 394 -0.56 12.36 -17.89
N THR A 395 -0.03 11.13 -17.83
CA THR A 395 1.03 10.65 -18.72
C THR A 395 0.54 10.37 -20.14
N PHE A 396 -0.71 9.97 -20.31
CA PHE A 396 -1.22 9.44 -21.58
C PHE A 396 -2.39 10.24 -22.16
N ALA A 397 -2.73 11.41 -21.59
CA ALA A 397 -3.89 12.21 -22.00
C ALA A 397 -3.84 12.61 -23.48
N ASP A 398 -2.66 12.96 -23.99
CA ASP A 398 -2.46 13.37 -25.38
C ASP A 398 -2.57 12.20 -26.38
N ILE A 399 -2.44 10.93 -25.90
CA ILE A 399 -2.45 9.74 -26.76
C ILE A 399 -3.83 9.08 -26.76
N PHE A 400 -4.45 8.92 -25.58
CA PHE A 400 -5.68 8.14 -25.40
C PHE A 400 -6.87 8.98 -24.94
N GLY A 401 -6.74 10.32 -24.90
CA GLY A 401 -7.75 11.21 -24.34
C GLY A 401 -7.68 11.28 -22.82
N GLY A 402 -8.55 12.09 -22.20
CA GLY A 402 -8.55 12.34 -20.76
C GLY A 402 -8.59 11.06 -19.93
N GLN A 403 -7.73 11.00 -18.92
CA GLN A 403 -7.57 9.80 -18.09
C GLN A 403 -8.68 9.61 -17.05
N GLU A 404 -9.59 10.60 -16.92
CA GLU A 404 -10.80 10.55 -16.09
C GLU A 404 -11.93 9.71 -16.69
N SER A 405 -11.77 9.22 -17.91
CA SER A 405 -12.76 8.36 -18.58
C SER A 405 -12.35 6.89 -18.56
N PRO A 406 -13.29 5.95 -18.34
CA PRO A 406 -13.01 4.53 -18.44
C PRO A 406 -12.45 4.13 -19.82
N ASN A 407 -11.29 3.44 -19.84
CA ASN A 407 -10.58 3.10 -21.07
C ASN A 407 -10.01 1.68 -21.02
N ALA A 408 -10.14 0.91 -22.10
CA ALA A 408 -9.68 -0.46 -22.21
C ALA A 408 -8.14 -0.57 -22.29
N ALA A 409 -7.45 0.43 -22.88
CA ALA A 409 -5.99 0.44 -22.94
C ALA A 409 -5.39 0.54 -21.54
N TYR A 410 -5.92 1.42 -20.69
CA TYR A 410 -5.50 1.54 -19.29
C TYR A 410 -5.80 0.28 -18.47
N TYR A 411 -6.94 -0.38 -18.75
CA TYR A 411 -7.25 -1.67 -18.14
C TYR A 411 -6.19 -2.72 -18.49
N TYR A 412 -5.79 -2.80 -19.76
CA TYR A 412 -4.73 -3.70 -20.21
C TYR A 412 -3.40 -3.40 -19.51
N LEU A 413 -3.03 -2.12 -19.40
CA LEU A 413 -1.82 -1.70 -18.67
C LEU A 413 -1.85 -2.22 -17.23
N LYS A 414 -2.96 -2.02 -16.49
CA LYS A 414 -3.11 -2.44 -15.10
C LYS A 414 -3.07 -3.95 -14.95
N LYS A 415 -3.76 -4.67 -15.83
CA LYS A 415 -3.90 -6.13 -15.72
C LYS A 415 -2.63 -6.88 -16.12
N ASN A 416 -1.91 -6.40 -17.13
CA ASN A 416 -0.82 -7.15 -17.75
C ASN A 416 0.54 -6.46 -17.65
N ILE A 417 0.63 -5.18 -18.01
CA ILE A 417 1.92 -4.48 -18.13
C ILE A 417 2.47 -4.11 -16.76
N PHE A 418 1.69 -3.50 -15.86
CA PHE A 418 2.19 -3.07 -14.56
C PHE A 418 2.68 -4.22 -13.66
N PRO A 419 2.04 -5.42 -13.61
CA PRO A 419 2.62 -6.56 -12.91
C PRO A 419 3.96 -7.01 -13.51
N TRP A 420 4.08 -7.01 -14.85
CA TRP A 420 5.33 -7.35 -15.52
C TRP A 420 6.42 -6.30 -15.21
N VAL A 421 6.11 -5.00 -15.34
CA VAL A 421 7.02 -3.89 -14.98
C VAL A 421 7.46 -4.02 -13.52
N TYR A 422 6.54 -4.33 -12.61
CA TYR A 422 6.85 -4.47 -11.20
C TYR A 422 7.94 -5.51 -10.93
N TRP A 423 7.77 -6.71 -11.46
CA TRP A 423 8.68 -7.82 -11.20
C TRP A 423 10.01 -7.73 -11.98
N ASN A 424 9.98 -7.18 -13.18
CA ASN A 424 11.14 -7.20 -14.07
C ASN A 424 11.95 -5.89 -14.08
N LEU A 425 11.32 -4.77 -13.74
CA LEU A 425 11.95 -3.46 -13.78
C LEU A 425 11.94 -2.77 -12.40
N PHE A 426 10.77 -2.64 -11.77
CA PHE A 426 10.60 -1.77 -10.63
C PHE A 426 11.41 -2.27 -9.41
N VAL A 427 11.13 -3.45 -8.90
CA VAL A 427 11.90 -4.03 -7.78
C VAL A 427 13.34 -4.38 -8.13
N LYS A 428 13.68 -4.36 -9.42
CA LYS A 428 15.05 -4.50 -9.92
C LYS A 428 15.78 -3.15 -10.09
N GLY A 429 15.14 -2.03 -9.68
CA GLY A 429 15.73 -0.69 -9.72
C GLY A 429 15.88 -0.06 -11.11
N ALA A 430 15.15 -0.56 -12.11
CA ALA A 430 15.18 -0.09 -13.50
C ALA A 430 13.91 0.65 -13.94
N TRP A 431 13.09 1.10 -12.98
CA TRP A 431 11.87 1.87 -13.24
C TRP A 431 11.84 3.14 -12.39
N TYR A 432 11.57 4.28 -13.00
CA TYR A 432 11.69 5.62 -12.42
C TYR A 432 10.35 6.40 -12.47
N GLY A 433 9.25 5.70 -12.21
CA GLY A 433 7.92 6.31 -12.17
C GLY A 433 7.48 6.89 -13.52
N PRO A 434 7.05 8.15 -13.55
CA PRO A 434 6.58 8.79 -14.79
C PRO A 434 7.67 8.91 -15.87
N ASN A 435 8.95 8.78 -15.50
CA ASN A 435 10.07 8.78 -16.43
C ASN A 435 10.37 7.37 -17.00
N HIS A 436 9.55 6.37 -16.65
CA HIS A 436 9.66 4.98 -17.12
C HIS A 436 11.04 4.36 -16.85
N ILE A 437 11.79 4.04 -17.90
CA ILE A 437 13.15 3.45 -17.83
C ILE A 437 14.26 4.51 -17.88
N ILE A 438 13.91 5.76 -18.08
CA ILE A 438 14.86 6.87 -18.15
C ILE A 438 15.10 7.37 -16.74
N ARG A 439 16.33 7.25 -16.23
CA ARG A 439 16.69 7.84 -14.95
C ARG A 439 16.55 9.36 -15.02
N PRO A 440 15.78 9.99 -14.12
CA PRO A 440 15.67 11.45 -14.10
C PRO A 440 17.06 12.08 -13.96
N GLN A 441 17.37 13.06 -14.79
CA GLN A 441 18.52 13.92 -14.52
C GLN A 441 18.11 14.88 -13.41
N THR A 442 18.82 14.84 -12.27
CA THR A 442 18.58 15.74 -11.15
C THR A 442 19.13 17.13 -11.47
N THR A 443 18.51 17.79 -12.45
CA THR A 443 18.72 19.22 -12.66
C THR A 443 17.57 19.95 -11.96
N PRO A 444 17.83 20.99 -11.15
CA PRO A 444 16.76 21.80 -10.59
C PRO A 444 15.94 22.34 -11.74
N SER A 445 14.62 22.11 -11.77
CA SER A 445 13.76 22.92 -12.61
C SER A 445 13.96 24.36 -12.18
N GLN A 446 14.45 25.17 -13.06
CA GLN A 446 14.34 26.62 -12.87
C GLN A 446 12.84 26.91 -12.76
N ALA A 447 12.42 27.34 -11.55
CA ALA A 447 11.10 27.84 -11.27
C ALA A 447 10.94 29.22 -11.89
#